data_3fa7db42c58dd0f7a75daf15cc7528d3
#
_entry.id   3fa7db42c58dd0f7a75daf15cc7528d3
#
_cell.length_a   1.000
_cell.length_b   1.000
_cell.length_c   1.000
_cell.angle_alpha   90.00
_cell.angle_beta   90.00
_cell.angle_gamma   90.00
#
_symmetry.space_group_name_H-M   'P 1'
#
loop_
_entity.id
_entity.type
_entity.pdbx_description
1 polymer ?
#
loop_
_entity_poly.entity_id
_entity_poly.type
_entity_poly.pdbx_seq_one_letter_code
_entity_poly.pdbx_strand_id
1 'polypeptide(L)'
;MPTQLTTEDFKQSLTAHVASKGEELYQKYGPHIGWKELRLILDDRVFCRYPCEIVFDASELQPGEVAHPVSKGACPEEGFAMHVHPAFMTQLPYVPYLVFYQLVVVNYGEFASAEDAETFGSSALGISKDEYYNALCQLADQICET
;
A
#
# COMPACT_ATOMS: atom_id res chain seq x y z
N MET A 1 14.09 33.79 -5.89
CA MET A 1 14.97 32.96 -5.04
C MET A 1 14.36 31.59 -4.87
N PRO A 2 15.11 30.56 -5.20
CA PRO A 2 14.59 29.22 -4.91
C PRO A 2 14.51 29.02 -3.40
N THR A 3 13.34 28.65 -2.94
CA THR A 3 13.12 28.35 -1.53
C THR A 3 13.62 26.94 -1.27
N GLN A 4 14.53 26.79 -0.31
CA GLN A 4 14.94 25.46 0.10
C GLN A 4 13.77 24.77 0.76
N LEU A 5 13.48 23.55 0.31
CA LEU A 5 12.45 22.74 0.96
C LEU A 5 12.98 22.25 2.30
N THR A 6 12.21 22.50 3.35
CA THR A 6 12.50 21.92 4.67
C THR A 6 12.01 20.49 4.70
N THR A 7 12.44 19.72 5.70
CA THR A 7 11.94 18.36 5.93
C THR A 7 10.42 18.38 6.12
N GLU A 8 9.91 19.40 6.82
CA GLU A 8 8.48 19.55 7.05
C GLU A 8 7.73 19.82 5.76
N ASP A 9 8.27 20.71 4.90
CA ASP A 9 7.66 21.00 3.61
C ASP A 9 7.60 19.76 2.73
N PHE A 10 8.66 18.95 2.75
CA PHE A 10 8.72 17.71 1.97
C PHE A 10 7.65 16.73 2.45
N LYS A 11 7.50 16.57 3.76
CA LYS A 11 6.49 15.67 4.34
C LYS A 11 5.08 16.08 3.96
N GLN A 12 4.79 17.39 4.04
CA GLN A 12 3.48 17.91 3.67
C GLN A 12 3.17 17.70 2.19
N SER A 13 4.19 17.90 1.35
CA SER A 13 4.06 17.69 -0.09
C SER A 13 3.79 16.22 -0.41
N LEU A 14 4.47 15.31 0.28
CA LEU A 14 4.26 13.88 0.09
C LEU A 14 2.87 13.46 0.52
N THR A 15 2.38 13.95 1.66
CA THR A 15 1.04 13.64 2.15
C THR A 15 -0.02 14.08 1.14
N ALA A 16 0.11 15.30 0.62
CA ALA A 16 -0.80 15.80 -0.40
C ALA A 16 -0.73 14.97 -1.68
N HIS A 17 0.47 14.57 -2.07
CA HIS A 17 0.68 13.76 -3.28
C HIS A 17 0.03 12.39 -3.16
N VAL A 18 0.21 11.69 -2.03
CA VAL A 18 -0.39 10.36 -1.86
C VAL A 18 -1.91 10.43 -1.78
N ALA A 19 -2.46 11.50 -1.19
CA ALA A 19 -3.90 11.70 -1.15
C ALA A 19 -4.45 11.86 -2.57
N SER A 20 -3.78 12.68 -3.39
CA SER A 20 -4.16 12.91 -4.78
C SER A 20 -4.08 11.63 -5.60
N LYS A 21 -3.02 10.86 -5.43
CA LYS A 21 -2.85 9.58 -6.13
C LYS A 21 -3.91 8.57 -5.74
N GLY A 22 -4.26 8.52 -4.45
CA GLY A 22 -5.34 7.67 -3.98
C GLY A 22 -6.67 8.02 -4.63
N GLU A 23 -6.99 9.31 -4.69
CA GLU A 23 -8.21 9.78 -5.34
C GLU A 23 -8.23 9.44 -6.83
N GLU A 24 -7.11 9.61 -7.51
CA GLU A 24 -6.99 9.25 -8.94
C GLU A 24 -7.22 7.75 -9.13
N LEU A 25 -6.68 6.94 -8.25
CA LEU A 25 -6.84 5.49 -8.31
C LEU A 25 -8.31 5.10 -8.13
N TYR A 26 -8.97 5.70 -7.15
CA TYR A 26 -10.40 5.47 -6.92
C TYR A 26 -11.23 5.87 -8.14
N GLN A 27 -10.90 6.98 -8.77
CA GLN A 27 -11.63 7.43 -9.96
C GLN A 27 -11.44 6.48 -11.14
N LYS A 28 -10.27 5.86 -11.25
CA LYS A 28 -9.97 4.99 -12.39
C LYS A 28 -10.46 3.56 -12.18
N TYR A 29 -10.32 3.02 -10.98
CA TYR A 29 -10.60 1.60 -10.70
C TYR A 29 -11.76 1.35 -9.75
N GLY A 30 -12.13 2.36 -8.95
CA GLY A 30 -13.23 2.21 -8.00
C GLY A 30 -14.60 2.26 -8.64
N PRO A 31 -15.65 2.22 -7.81
CA PRO A 31 -15.63 2.17 -6.35
C PRO A 31 -15.35 0.77 -5.77
N HIS A 32 -15.46 -0.28 -6.56
CA HIS A 32 -15.35 -1.65 -6.06
C HIS A 32 -13.99 -2.26 -6.45
N ILE A 33 -12.97 -1.97 -5.64
CA ILE A 33 -11.62 -2.46 -5.91
C ILE A 33 -11.43 -3.80 -5.21
N GLY A 34 -11.39 -4.87 -6.01
CA GLY A 34 -11.14 -6.22 -5.52
C GLY A 34 -9.82 -6.77 -6.06
N TRP A 35 -9.70 -8.09 -6.05
CA TRP A 35 -8.48 -8.78 -6.48
C TRP A 35 -8.11 -8.48 -7.93
N LYS A 36 -9.10 -8.50 -8.82
CA LYS A 36 -8.87 -8.25 -10.25
C LYS A 36 -8.34 -6.84 -10.47
N GLU A 37 -8.98 -5.85 -9.86
CA GLU A 37 -8.57 -4.46 -9.99
C GLU A 37 -7.19 -4.24 -9.39
N LEU A 38 -6.88 -4.88 -8.27
CA LEU A 38 -5.58 -4.77 -7.64
C LEU A 38 -4.47 -5.23 -8.60
N ARG A 39 -4.69 -6.34 -9.30
CA ARG A 39 -3.69 -6.84 -10.23
C ARG A 39 -3.43 -5.85 -11.38
N LEU A 40 -4.48 -5.21 -11.86
CA LEU A 40 -4.35 -4.19 -12.90
C LEU A 40 -3.60 -2.96 -12.37
N ILE A 41 -3.89 -2.58 -11.13
CA ILE A 41 -3.23 -1.44 -10.48
C ILE A 41 -1.73 -1.69 -10.34
N LEU A 42 -1.34 -2.89 -9.95
CA LEU A 42 0.07 -3.23 -9.79
C LEU A 42 0.84 -3.19 -11.12
N ASP A 43 0.15 -3.34 -12.24
CA ASP A 43 0.75 -3.21 -13.57
C ASP A 43 0.67 -1.80 -14.12
N ASP A 44 -0.01 -0.89 -13.42
CA ASP A 44 -0.19 0.49 -13.84
C ASP A 44 0.88 1.38 -13.22
N ARG A 45 1.81 1.87 -14.04
CA ARG A 45 2.96 2.64 -13.56
C ARG A 45 2.61 4.03 -13.03
N VAL A 46 1.38 4.48 -13.21
CA VAL A 46 0.90 5.71 -12.58
C VAL A 46 0.76 5.51 -11.07
N PHE A 47 0.37 4.31 -10.64
CA PHE A 47 0.08 4.01 -9.23
C PHE A 47 1.10 3.09 -8.57
N CYS A 48 1.75 2.24 -9.34
CA CYS A 48 2.79 1.34 -8.84
C CYS A 48 4.05 1.59 -9.67
N ARG A 49 4.97 2.36 -9.11
CA ARG A 49 6.13 2.88 -9.87
C ARG A 49 7.08 1.80 -10.34
N TYR A 50 7.12 0.68 -9.64
CA TYR A 50 8.07 -0.40 -9.90
C TYR A 50 7.32 -1.71 -10.03
N PRO A 51 7.89 -2.70 -10.77
CA PRO A 51 7.25 -4.01 -10.85
C PRO A 51 7.00 -4.58 -9.46
N CYS A 52 5.81 -5.10 -9.24
CA CYS A 52 5.43 -5.63 -7.94
C CYS A 52 4.52 -6.83 -8.14
N GLU A 53 4.89 -7.97 -7.56
CA GLU A 53 4.05 -9.17 -7.60
C GLU A 53 3.66 -9.58 -6.20
N ILE A 54 2.49 -10.19 -6.06
CA ILE A 54 1.98 -10.64 -4.77
C ILE A 54 2.36 -12.10 -4.57
N VAL A 55 2.93 -12.39 -3.39
CA VAL A 55 3.33 -13.74 -3.00
C VAL A 55 2.69 -14.03 -1.64
N PHE A 56 1.90 -15.10 -1.56
CA PHE A 56 1.28 -15.51 -0.30
C PHE A 56 2.25 -16.41 0.47
N ASP A 57 3.10 -15.79 1.27
CA ASP A 57 4.15 -16.48 2.00
C ASP A 57 4.51 -15.67 3.24
N ALA A 58 4.51 -16.32 4.40
CA ALA A 58 4.80 -15.65 5.67
C ALA A 58 6.28 -15.70 6.07
N SER A 59 7.14 -16.37 5.28
CA SER A 59 8.56 -16.54 5.66
C SER A 59 9.31 -15.23 5.81
N GLU A 60 8.90 -14.19 5.08
CA GLU A 60 9.51 -12.86 5.13
C GLU A 60 8.74 -11.90 6.04
N LEU A 61 7.71 -12.39 6.72
CA LEU A 61 6.89 -11.54 7.60
C LEU A 61 7.31 -11.72 9.05
N GLN A 62 7.27 -10.62 9.80
CA GLN A 62 7.45 -10.65 11.24
C GLN A 62 6.17 -11.16 11.90
N PRO A 63 6.25 -11.66 13.15
CA PRO A 63 5.03 -12.08 13.86
C PRO A 63 4.01 -10.92 13.90
N GLY A 64 2.78 -11.21 13.48
CA GLY A 64 1.71 -10.21 13.46
C GLY A 64 1.69 -9.30 12.24
N GLU A 65 2.67 -9.41 11.36
CA GLU A 65 2.71 -8.61 10.14
C GLU A 65 1.86 -9.25 9.05
N VAL A 66 1.00 -8.45 8.42
CA VAL A 66 0.06 -8.96 7.42
C VAL A 66 0.61 -8.92 6.00
N ALA A 67 1.50 -7.98 5.71
CA ALA A 67 2.10 -7.82 4.39
C ALA A 67 3.39 -7.01 4.50
N HIS A 68 4.32 -7.27 3.58
CA HIS A 68 5.58 -6.54 3.54
C HIS A 68 6.21 -6.65 2.15
N PRO A 69 6.66 -5.54 1.56
CA PRO A 69 7.34 -5.60 0.27
C PRO A 69 8.81 -5.96 0.45
N VAL A 70 9.28 -6.91 -0.34
CA VAL A 70 10.67 -7.33 -0.33
C VAL A 70 11.30 -7.00 -1.69
N SER A 71 12.41 -6.27 -1.66
CA SER A 71 13.12 -5.91 -2.89
C SER A 71 13.69 -7.15 -3.56
N LYS A 72 13.58 -7.23 -4.89
CA LYS A 72 14.13 -8.33 -5.68
C LYS A 72 15.59 -8.12 -6.06
N GLY A 73 16.12 -6.93 -5.85
CA GLY A 73 17.48 -6.62 -6.23
C GLY A 73 18.01 -5.39 -5.53
N ALA A 74 19.13 -4.86 -6.04
CA ALA A 74 19.83 -3.74 -5.42
C ALA A 74 19.13 -2.40 -5.61
N CYS A 75 18.27 -2.28 -6.63
CA CYS A 75 17.56 -1.03 -6.91
C CYS A 75 16.06 -1.29 -7.13
N PRO A 76 15.21 -0.27 -6.89
CA PRO A 76 13.77 -0.44 -7.00
C PRO A 76 13.29 -0.89 -8.38
N GLU A 77 14.02 -0.55 -9.43
CA GLU A 77 13.67 -0.88 -10.80
C GLU A 77 13.67 -2.39 -11.06
N GLU A 78 14.35 -3.14 -10.22
CA GLU A 78 14.35 -4.61 -10.30
C GLU A 78 13.07 -5.22 -9.74
N GLY A 79 12.26 -4.41 -9.05
CA GLY A 79 10.95 -4.80 -8.61
C GLY A 79 10.89 -5.28 -7.17
N PHE A 80 9.67 -5.63 -6.76
CA PHE A 80 9.37 -6.05 -5.40
C PHE A 80 8.49 -7.30 -5.42
N ALA A 81 8.67 -8.13 -4.40
CA ALA A 81 7.72 -9.19 -4.08
C ALA A 81 6.94 -8.72 -2.86
N MET A 82 5.64 -8.50 -3.03
CA MET A 82 4.76 -8.12 -1.93
C MET A 82 4.30 -9.39 -1.23
N HIS A 83 4.94 -9.70 -0.10
CA HIS A 83 4.59 -10.87 0.70
C HIS A 83 3.33 -10.57 1.50
N VAL A 84 2.32 -11.39 1.33
CA VAL A 84 1.04 -11.27 2.04
C VAL A 84 0.83 -12.55 2.83
N HIS A 85 0.36 -12.43 4.07
CA HIS A 85 0.13 -13.59 4.91
C HIS A 85 -0.82 -14.58 4.22
N PRO A 86 -0.49 -15.89 4.21
CA PRO A 86 -1.30 -16.89 3.49
C PRO A 86 -2.75 -16.99 3.95
N ALA A 87 -3.07 -16.55 5.17
CA ALA A 87 -4.45 -16.54 5.66
C ALA A 87 -5.39 -15.77 4.74
N PHE A 88 -4.86 -14.79 3.98
CA PHE A 88 -5.67 -13.94 3.12
C PHE A 88 -5.89 -14.52 1.72
N MET A 89 -5.33 -15.68 1.42
CA MET A 89 -5.62 -16.38 0.15
C MET A 89 -7.10 -16.68 -0.02
N THR A 90 -7.81 -16.86 1.10
CA THR A 90 -9.24 -17.09 1.08
C THR A 90 -10.07 -15.83 1.25
N GLN A 91 -9.40 -14.67 1.30
CA GLN A 91 -10.02 -13.38 1.51
C GLN A 91 -9.52 -12.35 0.50
N LEU A 92 -9.45 -12.75 -0.77
CA LEU A 92 -8.90 -11.91 -1.83
C LEU A 92 -9.53 -10.51 -1.93
N PRO A 93 -10.84 -10.32 -1.66
CA PRO A 93 -11.42 -8.98 -1.70
C PRO A 93 -10.80 -8.00 -0.69
N TYR A 94 -10.17 -8.50 0.36
CA TYR A 94 -9.55 -7.65 1.38
C TYR A 94 -8.04 -7.44 1.17
N VAL A 95 -7.45 -8.17 0.22
CA VAL A 95 -6.02 -8.02 -0.06
C VAL A 95 -5.67 -6.59 -0.50
N PRO A 96 -6.52 -5.87 -1.28
CA PRO A 96 -6.22 -4.48 -1.61
C PRO A 96 -6.00 -3.59 -0.39
N TYR A 97 -6.73 -3.82 0.70
CA TYR A 97 -6.54 -3.06 1.95
C TYR A 97 -5.11 -3.17 2.45
N LEU A 98 -4.56 -4.38 2.42
CA LEU A 98 -3.21 -4.65 2.92
C LEU A 98 -2.14 -4.13 1.96
N VAL A 99 -2.34 -4.34 0.68
CA VAL A 99 -1.35 -3.98 -0.34
C VAL A 99 -1.24 -2.47 -0.51
N PHE A 100 -2.36 -1.75 -0.49
CA PHE A 100 -2.33 -0.29 -0.63
C PHE A 100 -1.53 0.38 0.48
N TYR A 101 -1.60 -0.15 1.68
CA TYR A 101 -0.80 0.37 2.79
C TYR A 101 0.70 0.25 2.49
N GLN A 102 1.11 -0.90 2.00
CA GLN A 102 2.51 -1.19 1.71
C GLN A 102 3.00 -0.55 0.41
N LEU A 103 2.09 -0.26 -0.52
CA LEU A 103 2.44 0.29 -1.82
C LEU A 103 3.11 1.67 -1.69
N VAL A 104 2.77 2.41 -0.67
CA VAL A 104 3.38 3.71 -0.39
C VAL A 104 4.87 3.53 -0.10
N VAL A 105 5.24 2.45 0.61
CA VAL A 105 6.64 2.13 0.86
C VAL A 105 7.35 1.75 -0.44
N VAL A 106 6.70 0.96 -1.29
CA VAL A 106 7.26 0.58 -2.59
C VAL A 106 7.56 1.82 -3.43
N ASN A 107 6.60 2.74 -3.49
CA ASN A 107 6.72 3.92 -4.36
C ASN A 107 7.64 5.00 -3.81
N TYR A 108 7.68 5.20 -2.51
CA TYR A 108 8.34 6.35 -1.91
C TYR A 108 9.42 6.00 -0.88
N GLY A 109 9.58 4.71 -0.60
CA GLY A 109 10.65 4.23 0.29
C GLY A 109 10.48 4.72 1.73
N GLU A 110 11.60 4.97 2.38
CA GLU A 110 11.64 5.35 3.79
C GLU A 110 11.07 6.75 4.07
N PHE A 111 10.81 7.55 3.03
CA PHE A 111 10.18 8.86 3.21
C PHE A 111 8.71 8.76 3.55
N ALA A 112 8.09 7.62 3.25
CA ALA A 112 6.67 7.41 3.54
C ALA A 112 6.44 7.11 5.01
N SER A 113 5.42 7.75 5.59
CA SER A 113 5.03 7.51 6.97
C SER A 113 3.81 6.60 7.02
N ALA A 114 3.48 6.11 8.23
CA ALA A 114 2.26 5.34 8.45
C ALA A 114 1.02 6.18 8.08
N GLU A 115 1.06 7.48 8.40
CA GLU A 115 -0.04 8.38 8.05
C GLU A 115 -0.22 8.48 6.54
N ASP A 116 0.89 8.53 5.78
CA ASP A 116 0.82 8.57 4.32
C ASP A 116 0.19 7.29 3.77
N ALA A 117 0.55 6.14 4.36
CA ALA A 117 -0.02 4.85 3.96
C ALA A 117 -1.52 4.81 4.22
N GLU A 118 -1.96 5.31 5.37
CA GLU A 118 -3.38 5.37 5.71
C GLU A 118 -4.13 6.34 4.80
N THR A 119 -3.52 7.48 4.49
CA THR A 119 -4.10 8.48 3.58
C THR A 119 -4.30 7.90 2.18
N PHE A 120 -3.27 7.25 1.66
CA PHE A 120 -3.34 6.66 0.32
C PHE A 120 -4.39 5.55 0.29
N GLY A 121 -4.34 4.61 1.22
CA GLY A 121 -5.25 3.46 1.24
C GLY A 121 -6.71 3.88 1.37
N SER A 122 -6.99 4.80 2.28
CA SER A 122 -8.37 5.28 2.48
C SER A 122 -8.88 6.03 1.26
N SER A 123 -8.05 6.88 0.66
CA SER A 123 -8.41 7.63 -0.55
C SER A 123 -8.66 6.70 -1.72
N ALA A 124 -7.79 5.69 -1.89
CA ALA A 124 -7.90 4.72 -2.98
C ALA A 124 -9.17 3.88 -2.88
N LEU A 125 -9.59 3.55 -1.66
CA LEU A 125 -10.78 2.74 -1.42
C LEU A 125 -12.06 3.57 -1.27
N GLY A 126 -11.92 4.89 -1.18
CA GLY A 126 -13.06 5.78 -1.05
C GLY A 126 -13.74 5.71 0.31
N ILE A 127 -12.98 5.44 1.36
CA ILE A 127 -13.48 5.37 2.73
C ILE A 127 -12.69 6.34 3.61
N SER A 128 -13.16 6.55 4.84
CA SER A 128 -12.46 7.43 5.76
C SER A 128 -11.18 6.75 6.29
N LYS A 129 -10.26 7.55 6.81
CA LYS A 129 -9.04 7.03 7.42
C LYS A 129 -9.36 6.13 8.61
N ASP A 130 -10.37 6.51 9.40
CA ASP A 130 -10.78 5.71 10.56
C ASP A 130 -11.34 4.36 10.14
N GLU A 131 -12.18 4.33 9.10
CA GLU A 131 -12.71 3.09 8.56
C GLU A 131 -11.59 2.19 8.05
N TYR A 132 -10.63 2.79 7.33
CA TYR A 132 -9.51 2.05 6.79
C TYR A 132 -8.63 1.48 7.90
N TYR A 133 -8.30 2.31 8.89
CA TYR A 133 -7.49 1.88 10.03
C TYR A 133 -8.16 0.73 10.78
N ASN A 134 -9.46 0.86 11.05
CA ASN A 134 -10.22 -0.18 11.75
C ASN A 134 -10.25 -1.49 10.97
N ALA A 135 -10.40 -1.40 9.64
CA ALA A 135 -10.37 -2.58 8.79
C ALA A 135 -9.01 -3.28 8.85
N LEU A 136 -7.91 -2.51 8.79
CA LEU A 136 -6.57 -3.07 8.90
C LEU A 136 -6.35 -3.76 10.24
N CYS A 137 -6.84 -3.18 11.32
CA CYS A 137 -6.72 -3.77 12.65
C CYS A 137 -7.47 -5.09 12.74
N GLN A 138 -8.68 -5.16 12.17
CA GLN A 138 -9.47 -6.37 12.15
C GLN A 138 -8.78 -7.48 11.35
N LEU A 139 -8.18 -7.13 10.22
CA LEU A 139 -7.46 -8.10 9.40
C LEU A 139 -6.20 -8.59 10.13
N ALA A 140 -5.48 -7.70 10.79
CA ALA A 140 -4.29 -8.07 11.55
C ALA A 140 -4.66 -9.00 12.73
N ASP A 141 -5.79 -8.75 13.37
CA ASP A 141 -6.24 -9.57 14.50
C ASP A 141 -6.49 -11.01 14.10
N GLN A 142 -6.87 -11.26 12.85
CA GLN A 142 -7.11 -12.62 12.37
C GLN A 142 -5.86 -13.50 12.44
N ILE A 143 -4.69 -12.93 12.20
CA ILE A 143 -3.44 -13.70 12.22
C ILE A 143 -2.81 -13.74 13.61
N CYS A 144 -3.15 -12.82 14.49
CA CYS A 144 -2.63 -12.79 15.84
C CYS A 144 -3.31 -13.82 16.77
N GLU A 145 -4.46 -14.34 16.38
CA GLU A 145 -5.23 -15.29 17.17
C GLU A 145 -4.83 -16.74 16.95
N THR A 146 -3.92 -16.98 16.02
CA THR A 146 -3.50 -18.35 15.70
C THR A 146 -2.20 -18.73 16.41
#